data_33e6b03f73a1a224126dfc3aee91f921
#
_entry.id   33e6b03f73a1a224126dfc3aee91f921
#
_cell.length_a   1.000
_cell.length_b   1.000
_cell.length_c   1.000
_cell.angle_alpha   90.00
_cell.angle_beta   90.00
_cell.angle_gamma   90.00
#
_symmetry.space_group_name_H-M   'P 1'
#
loop_
_entity.id
_entity.type
_entity.pdbx_description
1 polymer ?
#
loop_
_entity_poly.entity_id
_entity_poly.type
_entity_poly.pdbx_seq_one_letter_code
_entity_poly.pdbx_strand_id
1 'polypeptide(L)'
;MQTIEFETPALNEKGEIIAQAHHSAEQFTEDLGNDVSLDMLVIPSGIFQMGSPRHLGNNDEQPQHLVTIKSLMMSKYLITQGQWIAIMGKLPPCRFKGDNLPVERVSWNDAQKFCKRLSKKTGSNYRLPSETQWEHACRAETNTPFSFGETITTDIANFNGEHTFLKEPHGVYRHVTTEGGTFPPNAFGLYDMHGNLWEWCADNWLDDYSSSPRDSSSWQNKESHFRVARGGSWHEPPELCRSAARIKFLQSDADEFVGFRVVCNVV
;
A
#
# COMPACT_ATOMS: atom_id res chain seq x y z
N MET A 1 -15.70 16.70 3.19
CA MET A 1 -14.22 16.56 3.20
C MET A 1 -13.64 17.56 4.18
N GLN A 2 -12.49 17.25 4.77
CA GLN A 2 -11.73 18.15 5.64
C GLN A 2 -10.26 18.11 5.20
N THR A 3 -9.56 19.25 5.35
CA THR A 3 -8.11 19.29 5.12
C THR A 3 -7.42 18.81 6.39
N ILE A 4 -6.49 17.85 6.24
CA ILE A 4 -5.58 17.41 7.30
C ILE A 4 -4.17 17.87 6.98
N GLU A 5 -3.38 18.14 8.03
CA GLU A 5 -1.98 18.51 7.92
C GLU A 5 -1.11 17.43 8.56
N PHE A 6 0.06 17.18 8.00
CA PHE A 6 1.00 16.17 8.49
C PHE A 6 2.42 16.48 8.02
N GLU A 7 3.38 15.78 8.60
CA GLU A 7 4.79 15.90 8.25
C GLU A 7 5.32 14.59 7.68
N THR A 8 6.23 14.70 6.70
CA THR A 8 6.92 13.55 6.09
C THR A 8 8.42 13.77 6.21
N PRO A 9 9.19 12.81 6.79
CA PRO A 9 10.64 12.88 6.82
C PRO A 9 11.26 12.54 5.46
N ALA A 10 12.42 13.13 5.16
CA ALA A 10 13.30 12.71 4.08
C ALA A 10 14.60 12.15 4.64
N LEU A 11 15.05 11.02 4.11
CA LEU A 11 16.25 10.30 4.56
C LEU A 11 17.38 10.38 3.52
N ASN A 12 18.63 10.45 4.01
CA ASN A 12 19.81 10.21 3.20
C ASN A 12 20.16 8.69 3.14
N GLU A 13 21.23 8.33 2.41
CA GLU A 13 21.71 6.94 2.27
C GLU A 13 22.10 6.25 3.59
N LYS A 14 22.27 7.01 4.68
CA LYS A 14 22.59 6.47 6.01
C LYS A 14 21.38 6.31 6.91
N GLY A 15 20.16 6.61 6.41
CA GLY A 15 18.94 6.59 7.20
C GLY A 15 18.78 7.77 8.17
N GLU A 16 19.60 8.81 8.03
CA GLU A 16 19.50 10.05 8.83
C GLU A 16 18.41 10.95 8.25
N ILE A 17 17.54 11.50 9.10
CA ILE A 17 16.53 12.48 8.69
C ILE A 17 17.25 13.78 8.34
N ILE A 18 17.17 14.18 7.06
CA ILE A 18 17.80 15.41 6.53
C ILE A 18 16.80 16.55 6.32
N ALA A 19 15.50 16.25 6.30
CA ALA A 19 14.44 17.23 6.18
C ALA A 19 13.13 16.71 6.76
N GLN A 20 12.24 17.64 7.14
CA GLN A 20 10.84 17.40 7.44
C GLN A 20 10.02 18.32 6.54
N ALA A 21 9.12 17.76 5.75
CA ALA A 21 8.25 18.54 4.87
C ALA A 21 6.82 18.56 5.40
N HIS A 22 6.21 19.74 5.44
CA HIS A 22 4.79 19.89 5.79
C HIS A 22 3.93 19.68 4.55
N HIS A 23 2.89 18.87 4.69
CA HIS A 23 1.94 18.54 3.64
C HIS A 23 0.51 18.69 4.13
N SER A 24 -0.43 18.77 3.19
CA SER A 24 -1.85 18.70 3.47
C SER A 24 -2.54 17.76 2.48
N ALA A 25 -3.61 17.11 2.90
CA ALA A 25 -4.45 16.28 2.05
C ALA A 25 -5.92 16.49 2.40
N GLU A 26 -6.79 16.33 1.40
CA GLU A 26 -8.24 16.29 1.59
C GLU A 26 -8.65 14.89 2.06
N GLN A 27 -9.29 14.82 3.23
CA GLN A 27 -9.77 13.58 3.83
C GLN A 27 -11.31 13.53 3.81
N PHE A 28 -11.84 12.38 3.44
CA PHE A 28 -13.22 11.98 3.61
C PHE A 28 -13.28 10.81 4.58
N THR A 29 -14.18 10.86 5.57
CA THR A 29 -14.37 9.77 6.53
C THR A 29 -15.73 9.10 6.26
N GLU A 30 -15.68 7.82 5.90
CA GLU A 30 -16.87 6.98 5.70
C GLU A 30 -17.29 6.36 7.03
N ASP A 31 -18.56 6.50 7.41
CA ASP A 31 -19.12 5.85 8.60
C ASP A 31 -19.49 4.39 8.29
N LEU A 32 -18.84 3.46 8.96
CA LEU A 32 -19.12 2.04 8.84
C LEU A 32 -20.12 1.52 9.90
N GLY A 33 -20.61 2.41 10.78
CA GLY A 33 -21.49 2.08 11.91
C GLY A 33 -20.74 1.48 13.11
N ASN A 34 -21.38 1.49 14.28
CA ASN A 34 -20.82 1.00 15.55
C ASN A 34 -19.49 1.69 15.94
N ASP A 35 -19.40 2.99 15.74
CA ASP A 35 -18.22 3.83 15.99
C ASP A 35 -16.97 3.43 15.19
N VAL A 36 -17.16 2.67 14.11
CA VAL A 36 -16.09 2.31 13.17
C VAL A 36 -16.16 3.22 11.94
N SER A 37 -15.03 3.80 11.56
CA SER A 37 -14.92 4.67 10.40
C SER A 37 -13.80 4.22 9.46
N LEU A 38 -13.84 4.71 8.21
CA LEU A 38 -12.82 4.49 7.20
C LEU A 38 -12.38 5.85 6.62
N ASP A 39 -11.15 6.24 6.90
CA ASP A 39 -10.56 7.45 6.36
C ASP A 39 -10.03 7.23 4.96
N MET A 40 -10.46 8.07 4.03
CA MET A 40 -10.08 8.08 2.62
C MET A 40 -9.40 9.40 2.29
N LEU A 41 -8.25 9.35 1.63
CA LEU A 41 -7.51 10.54 1.18
C LEU A 41 -7.66 10.73 -0.33
N VAL A 42 -7.77 11.98 -0.75
CA VAL A 42 -7.74 12.32 -2.17
C VAL A 42 -6.30 12.21 -2.66
N ILE A 43 -6.06 11.30 -3.58
CA ILE A 43 -4.79 11.13 -4.28
C ILE A 43 -4.86 11.93 -5.57
N PRO A 44 -3.93 12.89 -5.79
CA PRO A 44 -3.95 13.72 -6.98
C PRO A 44 -3.72 12.93 -8.27
N SER A 45 -4.27 13.43 -9.36
CA SER A 45 -3.91 12.95 -10.69
C SER A 45 -2.46 13.32 -11.01
N GLY A 46 -1.80 12.51 -11.82
CA GLY A 46 -0.41 12.79 -12.19
C GLY A 46 0.12 11.87 -13.28
N ILE A 47 1.34 12.14 -13.71
CA ILE A 47 2.13 11.25 -14.57
C ILE A 47 3.39 10.88 -13.79
N PHE A 48 3.67 9.59 -13.69
CA PHE A 48 4.84 9.11 -12.97
C PHE A 48 5.56 8.01 -13.71
N GLN A 49 6.80 7.75 -13.31
CA GLN A 49 7.63 6.69 -13.85
C GLN A 49 7.42 5.42 -13.03
N MET A 50 6.69 4.44 -13.57
CA MET A 50 6.41 3.16 -12.94
C MET A 50 7.55 2.17 -13.18
N GLY A 51 7.87 1.36 -12.16
CA GLY A 51 8.93 0.37 -12.21
C GLY A 51 10.28 0.90 -11.75
N SER A 52 11.31 0.08 -11.90
CA SER A 52 12.68 0.39 -11.49
C SER A 52 13.60 0.69 -12.67
N PRO A 53 14.64 1.56 -12.50
CA PRO A 53 15.74 1.66 -13.45
C PRO A 53 16.45 0.31 -13.62
N ARG A 54 17.05 0.06 -14.81
CA ARG A 54 17.67 -1.24 -15.14
C ARG A 54 18.76 -1.74 -14.17
N HIS A 55 19.41 -0.83 -13.45
CA HIS A 55 20.45 -1.15 -12.47
C HIS A 55 19.92 -1.34 -11.04
N LEU A 56 18.62 -1.13 -10.84
CA LEU A 56 17.90 -1.32 -9.56
C LEU A 56 16.68 -2.20 -9.80
N GLY A 57 16.35 -3.05 -8.84
CA GLY A 57 15.16 -3.89 -8.89
C GLY A 57 15.27 -5.13 -9.78
N ASN A 58 14.17 -5.85 -9.84
CA ASN A 58 14.06 -7.14 -10.53
C ASN A 58 13.59 -6.97 -11.98
N ASN A 59 13.71 -8.04 -12.78
CA ASN A 59 13.26 -8.04 -14.18
C ASN A 59 11.75 -7.80 -14.33
N ASP A 60 10.95 -8.23 -13.35
CA ASP A 60 9.51 -8.06 -13.32
C ASP A 60 9.06 -6.61 -13.05
N GLU A 61 9.98 -5.75 -12.58
CA GLU A 61 9.80 -4.30 -12.44
C GLU A 61 10.15 -3.53 -13.72
N GLN A 62 10.42 -4.22 -14.84
CA GLN A 62 10.91 -3.68 -16.11
C GLN A 62 9.91 -3.91 -17.26
N PRO A 63 9.95 -3.13 -18.34
CA PRO A 63 10.70 -1.86 -18.48
C PRO A 63 10.04 -0.72 -17.68
N GLN A 64 10.86 0.17 -17.15
CA GLN A 64 10.34 1.42 -16.55
C GLN A 64 9.57 2.22 -17.62
N HIS A 65 8.39 2.75 -17.30
CA HIS A 65 7.53 3.43 -18.26
C HIS A 65 6.65 4.50 -17.61
N LEU A 66 6.22 5.48 -18.41
CA LEU A 66 5.30 6.53 -17.95
C LEU A 66 3.86 6.00 -17.86
N VAL A 67 3.20 6.34 -16.74
CA VAL A 67 1.80 6.03 -16.47
C VAL A 67 1.06 7.31 -16.09
N THR A 68 -0.16 7.49 -16.61
CA THR A 68 -1.05 8.61 -16.27
C THR A 68 -2.13 8.14 -15.30
N ILE A 69 -2.20 8.73 -14.12
CA ILE A 69 -3.19 8.42 -13.09
C ILE A 69 -4.23 9.52 -13.00
N LYS A 70 -5.50 9.13 -12.97
CA LYS A 70 -6.61 10.01 -12.64
C LYS A 70 -6.74 10.13 -11.13
N SER A 71 -7.18 11.29 -10.63
CA SER A 71 -7.46 11.47 -9.20
C SER A 71 -8.43 10.41 -8.68
N LEU A 72 -8.17 9.92 -7.48
CA LEU A 72 -8.97 8.89 -6.80
C LEU A 72 -8.93 9.14 -5.29
N MET A 73 -9.80 8.47 -4.54
CA MET A 73 -9.66 8.35 -3.10
C MET A 73 -9.08 6.99 -2.74
N MET A 74 -8.14 6.97 -1.78
CA MET A 74 -7.49 5.77 -1.26
C MET A 74 -7.58 5.75 0.27
N SER A 75 -7.80 4.57 0.87
CA SER A 75 -7.81 4.46 2.32
C SER A 75 -6.46 4.86 2.92
N LYS A 76 -6.50 5.72 3.93
CA LYS A 76 -5.35 6.29 4.63
C LYS A 76 -4.43 5.20 5.18
N TYR A 77 -5.02 4.13 5.69
CA TYR A 77 -4.38 2.95 6.26
C TYR A 77 -4.77 1.68 5.49
N LEU A 78 -4.08 0.58 5.74
CA LEU A 78 -4.58 -0.76 5.45
C LEU A 78 -5.94 -0.95 6.13
N ILE A 79 -6.81 -1.78 5.55
CA ILE A 79 -8.08 -2.14 6.19
C ILE A 79 -7.80 -2.83 7.53
N THR A 80 -8.39 -2.28 8.61
CA THR A 80 -8.21 -2.80 9.97
C THR A 80 -9.14 -3.97 10.28
N GLN A 81 -8.83 -4.71 11.35
CA GLN A 81 -9.66 -5.82 11.82
C GLN A 81 -11.05 -5.34 12.27
N GLY A 82 -11.13 -4.17 12.91
CA GLY A 82 -12.39 -3.54 13.26
C GLY A 82 -13.25 -3.18 12.04
N GLN A 83 -12.65 -2.56 11.03
CA GLN A 83 -13.31 -2.25 9.76
C GLN A 83 -13.76 -3.51 9.03
N TRP A 84 -12.91 -4.56 9.04
CA TRP A 84 -13.27 -5.85 8.47
C TRP A 84 -14.50 -6.45 9.16
N ILE A 85 -14.55 -6.46 10.49
CA ILE A 85 -15.68 -6.98 11.27
C ILE A 85 -16.95 -6.18 10.96
N ALA A 86 -16.87 -4.84 10.89
CA ALA A 86 -18.02 -3.96 10.60
C ALA A 86 -18.68 -4.25 9.23
N ILE A 87 -17.91 -4.76 8.27
CA ILE A 87 -18.39 -5.07 6.91
C ILE A 87 -18.67 -6.56 6.71
N MET A 88 -17.81 -7.43 7.23
CA MET A 88 -17.88 -8.87 6.98
C MET A 88 -18.59 -9.66 8.09
N GLY A 89 -18.67 -9.08 9.30
CA GLY A 89 -19.34 -9.65 10.48
C GLY A 89 -18.49 -10.64 11.27
N LYS A 90 -17.42 -11.19 10.70
CA LYS A 90 -16.54 -12.15 11.34
C LYS A 90 -15.09 -11.98 10.92
N LEU A 91 -14.19 -11.96 11.89
CA LEU A 91 -12.74 -11.85 11.64
C LEU A 91 -12.20 -13.17 11.03
N PRO A 92 -11.29 -13.10 10.03
CA PRO A 92 -10.51 -14.25 9.58
C PRO A 92 -9.60 -14.76 10.71
N PRO A 93 -8.92 -15.90 10.54
CA PRO A 93 -8.03 -16.44 11.57
C PRO A 93 -6.69 -15.67 11.66
N CYS A 94 -6.77 -14.34 11.84
CA CYS A 94 -5.60 -13.48 11.99
C CYS A 94 -4.65 -14.01 13.06
N ARG A 95 -3.35 -13.94 12.79
CA ARG A 95 -2.29 -14.28 13.74
C ARG A 95 -2.22 -13.25 14.88
N PHE A 96 -2.27 -11.98 14.53
CA PHE A 96 -2.24 -10.88 15.48
C PHE A 96 -3.67 -10.36 15.72
N LYS A 97 -3.98 -9.91 16.95
CA LYS A 97 -5.33 -9.51 17.34
C LYS A 97 -5.34 -8.08 17.86
N GLY A 98 -6.23 -7.27 17.33
CA GLY A 98 -6.45 -5.87 17.72
C GLY A 98 -7.30 -5.15 16.68
N ASP A 99 -8.31 -4.41 17.11
CA ASP A 99 -9.26 -3.75 16.21
C ASP A 99 -8.58 -2.74 15.25
N ASN A 100 -7.50 -2.09 15.71
CA ASN A 100 -6.72 -1.13 14.92
C ASN A 100 -5.58 -1.78 14.12
N LEU A 101 -5.25 -3.06 14.37
CA LEU A 101 -4.27 -3.77 13.56
C LEU A 101 -4.84 -4.03 12.15
N PRO A 102 -4.00 -4.04 11.11
CA PRO A 102 -4.44 -4.40 9.79
C PRO A 102 -4.96 -5.83 9.74
N VAL A 103 -5.97 -6.08 8.94
CA VAL A 103 -6.47 -7.43 8.71
C VAL A 103 -5.49 -8.19 7.82
N GLU A 104 -5.07 -9.37 8.25
CA GLU A 104 -4.22 -10.30 7.51
C GLU A 104 -4.91 -11.66 7.37
N ARG A 105 -4.30 -12.61 6.65
CA ARG A 105 -4.90 -13.90 6.28
C ARG A 105 -6.23 -13.74 5.54
N VAL A 106 -6.24 -12.79 4.63
CA VAL A 106 -7.33 -12.51 3.70
C VAL A 106 -6.87 -12.78 2.27
N SER A 107 -7.59 -13.61 1.56
CA SER A 107 -7.32 -13.86 0.15
C SER A 107 -7.74 -12.65 -0.71
N TRP A 108 -7.23 -12.59 -1.94
CA TRP A 108 -7.70 -11.61 -2.92
C TRP A 108 -9.22 -11.70 -3.13
N ASN A 109 -9.74 -12.92 -3.17
CA ASN A 109 -11.18 -13.17 -3.29
C ASN A 109 -11.96 -12.61 -2.09
N ASP A 110 -11.41 -12.68 -0.88
CA ASP A 110 -12.06 -12.13 0.32
C ASP A 110 -11.99 -10.60 0.33
N ALA A 111 -10.86 -10.01 -0.09
CA ALA A 111 -10.72 -8.57 -0.28
C ALA A 111 -11.74 -8.04 -1.31
N GLN A 112 -11.98 -8.76 -2.42
CA GLN A 112 -13.02 -8.42 -3.39
C GLN A 112 -14.44 -8.52 -2.80
N LYS A 113 -14.72 -9.52 -1.95
CA LYS A 113 -16.00 -9.62 -1.25
C LYS A 113 -16.19 -8.47 -0.28
N PHE A 114 -15.14 -8.07 0.44
CA PHE A 114 -15.14 -6.91 1.32
C PHE A 114 -15.50 -5.64 0.53
N CYS A 115 -14.81 -5.35 -0.57
CA CYS A 115 -15.08 -4.19 -1.43
C CYS A 115 -16.55 -4.16 -1.90
N LYS A 116 -17.10 -5.31 -2.35
CA LYS A 116 -18.50 -5.41 -2.77
C LYS A 116 -19.49 -5.11 -1.64
N ARG A 117 -19.23 -5.62 -0.43
CA ARG A 117 -20.09 -5.38 0.74
C ARG A 117 -19.98 -3.93 1.22
N LEU A 118 -18.76 -3.39 1.25
CA LEU A 118 -18.54 -1.99 1.57
C LEU A 118 -19.29 -1.08 0.59
N SER A 119 -19.16 -1.32 -0.72
CA SER A 119 -19.88 -0.57 -1.75
C SER A 119 -21.38 -0.64 -1.60
N LYS A 120 -21.93 -1.83 -1.28
CA LYS A 120 -23.38 -1.99 -1.04
C LYS A 120 -23.84 -1.22 0.21
N LYS A 121 -23.01 -1.16 1.25
CA LYS A 121 -23.33 -0.50 2.52
C LYS A 121 -23.34 1.02 2.37
N THR A 122 -22.36 1.58 1.66
CA THR A 122 -22.12 3.02 1.57
C THR A 122 -22.75 3.69 0.34
N GLY A 123 -23.06 2.91 -0.70
CA GLY A 123 -23.51 3.43 -2.00
C GLY A 123 -22.37 3.89 -2.93
N SER A 124 -21.12 3.92 -2.45
CA SER A 124 -19.93 4.28 -3.22
C SER A 124 -19.30 3.05 -3.88
N ASN A 125 -18.49 3.24 -4.94
CA ASN A 125 -17.87 2.12 -5.66
C ASN A 125 -16.44 1.84 -5.14
N TYR A 126 -16.34 1.10 -4.04
CA TYR A 126 -15.07 0.66 -3.47
C TYR A 126 -14.50 -0.56 -4.19
N ARG A 127 -13.19 -0.58 -4.40
CA ARG A 127 -12.45 -1.67 -5.05
C ARG A 127 -11.00 -1.70 -4.57
N LEU A 128 -10.26 -2.75 -4.91
CA LEU A 128 -8.81 -2.76 -4.79
C LEU A 128 -8.18 -1.73 -5.75
N PRO A 129 -7.05 -1.11 -5.41
CA PRO A 129 -6.30 -0.28 -6.32
C PRO A 129 -5.79 -1.10 -7.51
N SER A 130 -5.65 -0.51 -8.70
CA SER A 130 -4.78 -1.10 -9.71
C SER A 130 -3.32 -1.00 -9.24
N GLU A 131 -2.45 -1.83 -9.79
CA GLU A 131 -1.02 -1.80 -9.47
C GLU A 131 -0.41 -0.43 -9.79
N THR A 132 -0.83 0.20 -10.90
CA THR A 132 -0.42 1.55 -11.30
C THR A 132 -0.88 2.62 -10.30
N GLN A 133 -2.11 2.52 -9.78
CA GLN A 133 -2.64 3.43 -8.76
C GLN A 133 -1.89 3.26 -7.44
N TRP A 134 -1.57 2.01 -7.06
CA TRP A 134 -0.86 1.71 -5.84
C TRP A 134 0.56 2.31 -5.87
N GLU A 135 1.33 2.09 -6.96
CA GLU A 135 2.71 2.60 -7.06
C GLU A 135 2.75 4.13 -7.13
N HIS A 136 1.83 4.77 -7.87
CA HIS A 136 1.69 6.24 -7.87
C HIS A 136 1.47 6.77 -6.44
N ALA A 137 0.53 6.16 -5.72
CA ALA A 137 0.20 6.55 -4.35
C ALA A 137 1.34 6.29 -3.37
N CYS A 138 2.09 5.19 -3.53
CA CYS A 138 3.27 4.86 -2.73
C CYS A 138 4.39 5.87 -2.95
N ARG A 139 4.71 6.18 -4.20
CA ARG A 139 5.78 7.13 -4.55
C ARG A 139 5.48 8.54 -4.10
N ALA A 140 4.24 8.98 -4.13
CA ALA A 140 3.85 10.32 -3.73
C ALA A 140 4.81 11.39 -4.30
N GLU A 141 4.99 11.39 -5.65
CA GLU A 141 5.84 12.27 -6.45
C GLU A 141 7.36 12.02 -6.36
N THR A 142 7.82 11.01 -5.61
CA THR A 142 9.25 10.67 -5.59
C THR A 142 9.62 9.69 -6.71
N ASN A 143 10.92 9.71 -7.08
CA ASN A 143 11.53 8.73 -7.99
C ASN A 143 12.56 7.83 -7.30
N THR A 144 12.76 8.02 -6.01
CA THR A 144 13.65 7.24 -5.14
C THR A 144 13.09 5.84 -4.88
N PRO A 145 13.89 4.89 -4.37
CA PRO A 145 13.42 3.55 -4.00
C PRO A 145 12.26 3.57 -3.00
N PHE A 146 12.27 4.52 -2.06
CA PHE A 146 11.22 4.72 -1.05
C PHE A 146 10.68 6.15 -1.15
N SER A 147 9.44 6.38 -0.72
CA SER A 147 8.84 7.72 -0.65
C SER A 147 9.57 8.64 0.34
N PHE A 148 10.40 8.09 1.21
CA PHE A 148 11.22 8.80 2.18
C PHE A 148 12.64 9.10 1.70
N GLY A 149 13.06 8.61 0.51
CA GLY A 149 14.39 8.84 -0.06
C GLY A 149 15.09 7.56 -0.52
N GLU A 150 16.42 7.56 -0.43
CA GLU A 150 17.28 6.51 -0.99
C GLU A 150 17.27 5.21 -0.17
N THR A 151 16.96 5.29 1.13
CA THR A 151 16.85 4.15 2.03
C THR A 151 15.68 4.27 2.99
N ILE A 152 15.49 3.29 3.86
CA ILE A 152 14.42 3.21 4.84
C ILE A 152 14.97 2.66 6.16
N THR A 153 14.42 3.11 7.30
CA THR A 153 14.78 2.60 8.63
C THR A 153 13.56 2.07 9.38
N THR A 154 13.78 1.25 10.39
CA THR A 154 12.69 0.72 11.21
C THR A 154 12.07 1.74 12.16
N ASP A 155 12.59 2.97 12.19
CA ASP A 155 11.97 4.10 12.90
C ASP A 155 10.83 4.74 12.09
N ILE A 156 10.79 4.49 10.77
CA ILE A 156 9.78 5.06 9.87
C ILE A 156 8.94 4.02 9.13
N ALA A 157 9.21 2.71 9.30
CA ALA A 157 8.44 1.64 8.69
C ALA A 157 8.59 0.31 9.46
N ASN A 158 7.68 -0.63 9.22
CA ASN A 158 7.70 -1.95 9.82
C ASN A 158 8.14 -3.02 8.80
N PHE A 159 9.41 -3.40 8.87
CA PHE A 159 10.02 -4.45 8.06
C PHE A 159 11.07 -5.22 8.89
N ASN A 160 11.73 -6.23 8.31
CA ASN A 160 12.80 -6.96 8.98
C ASN A 160 14.07 -6.11 9.03
N GLY A 161 14.27 -5.41 10.14
CA GLY A 161 15.42 -4.53 10.38
C GLY A 161 16.76 -5.22 10.61
N GLU A 162 16.82 -6.58 10.57
CA GLU A 162 18.10 -7.31 10.57
C GLU A 162 18.83 -7.18 9.23
N HIS A 163 18.16 -6.62 8.20
CA HIS A 163 18.70 -6.33 6.87
C HIS A 163 18.74 -4.82 6.63
N THR A 164 19.70 -4.39 5.82
CA THR A 164 19.87 -2.99 5.39
C THR A 164 19.81 -2.90 3.88
N PHE A 165 19.31 -1.77 3.36
CA PHE A 165 19.23 -1.51 1.91
C PHE A 165 20.52 -0.88 1.36
N LEU A 166 21.04 0.14 2.08
CA LEU A 166 22.28 0.83 1.71
C LEU A 166 23.27 0.89 2.88
N LYS A 167 23.35 2.03 3.56
CA LYS A 167 24.33 2.33 4.62
C LYS A 167 23.68 2.66 5.97
N GLU A 168 22.35 2.54 6.05
CA GLU A 168 21.61 2.72 7.28
C GLU A 168 21.99 1.64 8.31
N PRO A 169 21.91 1.92 9.61
CA PRO A 169 22.16 0.92 10.64
C PRO A 169 21.07 -0.17 10.63
N HIS A 170 21.43 -1.36 11.08
CA HIS A 170 20.44 -2.39 11.41
C HIS A 170 19.44 -1.85 12.42
N GLY A 171 18.18 -2.24 12.26
CA GLY A 171 17.07 -1.79 13.09
C GLY A 171 16.37 -2.95 13.81
N VAL A 172 15.13 -2.71 14.18
CA VAL A 172 14.31 -3.66 14.95
C VAL A 172 13.54 -4.59 14.01
N TYR A 173 13.65 -5.90 14.23
CA TYR A 173 12.72 -6.86 13.65
C TYR A 173 11.59 -7.13 14.65
N ARG A 174 10.39 -6.59 14.40
CA ARG A 174 9.26 -6.61 15.35
C ARG A 174 8.52 -7.94 15.41
N HIS A 175 8.58 -8.75 14.35
CA HIS A 175 7.86 -10.04 14.21
C HIS A 175 6.33 -9.94 14.30
N VAL A 176 5.76 -8.74 14.19
CA VAL A 176 4.32 -8.46 14.31
C VAL A 176 3.92 -7.35 13.36
N THR A 177 2.63 -7.27 13.02
CA THR A 177 2.05 -6.08 12.39
C THR A 177 1.95 -4.92 13.38
N THR A 178 1.92 -3.70 12.87
CA THR A 178 1.71 -2.46 13.64
C THR A 178 0.39 -1.81 13.27
N GLU A 179 -0.17 -1.03 14.19
CA GLU A 179 -1.35 -0.21 13.90
C GLU A 179 -1.03 0.88 12.88
N GLY A 180 -1.99 1.21 12.03
CA GLY A 180 -1.86 2.32 11.10
C GLY A 180 -1.58 3.63 11.84
N GLY A 181 -0.66 4.44 11.32
CA GLY A 181 -0.25 5.69 11.97
C GLY A 181 0.86 5.55 13.02
N THR A 182 1.39 4.35 13.22
CA THR A 182 2.57 4.14 14.09
C THR A 182 3.81 4.84 13.53
N PHE A 183 3.92 4.94 12.21
CA PHE A 183 5.03 5.57 11.49
C PHE A 183 4.55 6.80 10.72
N PRO A 184 5.46 7.66 10.22
CA PRO A 184 5.06 8.82 9.43
C PRO A 184 4.43 8.42 8.09
N PRO A 185 3.52 9.25 7.54
CA PRO A 185 2.95 9.05 6.21
C PRO A 185 3.92 9.50 5.11
N ASN A 186 3.62 9.08 3.86
CA ASN A 186 4.25 9.67 2.68
C ASN A 186 3.63 11.06 2.37
N ALA A 187 4.12 11.75 1.33
CA ALA A 187 3.69 13.11 0.97
C ALA A 187 2.21 13.21 0.52
N PHE A 188 1.52 12.10 0.26
CA PHE A 188 0.08 12.07 0.03
C PHE A 188 -0.74 11.75 1.30
N GLY A 189 -0.09 11.60 2.47
CA GLY A 189 -0.73 11.30 3.74
C GLY A 189 -1.05 9.82 3.95
N LEU A 190 -0.55 8.93 3.09
CA LEU A 190 -0.76 7.49 3.20
C LEU A 190 0.30 6.85 4.10
N TYR A 191 -0.16 6.00 5.00
CA TYR A 191 0.66 5.27 5.97
C TYR A 191 0.95 3.85 5.50
N ASP A 192 2.06 3.29 5.98
CA ASP A 192 2.44 1.88 5.79
C ASP A 192 2.57 1.44 4.32
N MET A 193 2.96 2.37 3.42
CA MET A 193 3.19 2.05 2.00
C MET A 193 4.49 1.26 1.79
N HIS A 194 5.33 1.14 2.82
CA HIS A 194 6.61 0.42 2.82
C HIS A 194 6.66 -0.52 4.02
N GLY A 195 6.32 -1.79 3.84
CA GLY A 195 6.29 -2.80 4.89
C GLY A 195 4.92 -2.98 5.55
N ASN A 196 4.89 -3.48 6.76
CA ASN A 196 3.74 -3.91 7.55
C ASN A 196 3.04 -5.14 6.93
N LEU A 197 2.29 -5.00 5.85
CA LEU A 197 1.71 -6.11 5.07
C LEU A 197 1.84 -5.83 3.57
N TRP A 198 2.08 -6.89 2.79
CA TRP A 198 1.83 -6.87 1.35
C TRP A 198 0.38 -6.50 1.08
N GLU A 199 0.13 -5.71 0.03
CA GLU A 199 -1.20 -5.20 -0.28
C GLU A 199 -1.70 -5.73 -1.62
N TRP A 200 -2.85 -6.40 -1.61
CA TRP A 200 -3.50 -6.86 -2.83
C TRP A 200 -3.82 -5.72 -3.79
N CYS A 201 -3.41 -5.88 -5.04
CA CYS A 201 -3.86 -5.07 -6.17
C CYS A 201 -4.94 -5.79 -7.00
N ALA A 202 -5.69 -5.02 -7.79
CA ALA A 202 -6.74 -5.58 -8.66
C ALA A 202 -6.17 -6.43 -9.80
N ASP A 203 -4.89 -6.24 -10.14
CA ASP A 203 -4.23 -6.77 -11.33
C ASP A 203 -3.90 -8.25 -11.22
N ASN A 204 -4.00 -8.95 -12.36
CA ASN A 204 -3.32 -10.21 -12.55
C ASN A 204 -1.81 -9.97 -12.71
N TRP A 205 -1.02 -10.98 -12.35
CA TRP A 205 0.43 -10.93 -12.53
C TRP A 205 0.84 -10.85 -14.00
N LEU A 206 1.77 -9.96 -14.29
CA LEU A 206 2.57 -9.90 -15.51
C LEU A 206 4.04 -10.15 -15.15
N ASP A 207 4.74 -10.97 -15.94
CA ASP A 207 6.16 -11.28 -15.68
C ASP A 207 7.09 -10.07 -15.96
N ASP A 208 6.60 -9.07 -16.70
CA ASP A 208 7.25 -7.77 -16.93
C ASP A 208 6.22 -6.69 -17.30
N TYR A 209 6.66 -5.44 -17.45
CA TYR A 209 5.81 -4.31 -17.80
C TYR A 209 5.67 -4.03 -19.30
N SER A 210 6.14 -4.91 -20.18
CA SER A 210 6.05 -4.71 -21.64
C SER A 210 4.60 -4.53 -22.13
N SER A 211 3.65 -5.18 -21.47
CA SER A 211 2.20 -5.12 -21.77
C SER A 211 1.37 -4.45 -20.67
N SER A 212 2.02 -3.80 -19.70
CA SER A 212 1.32 -3.14 -18.58
C SER A 212 0.48 -1.96 -19.07
N PRO A 213 -0.70 -1.71 -18.45
CA PRO A 213 -1.46 -0.50 -18.69
C PRO A 213 -0.62 0.76 -18.42
N ARG A 214 -0.86 1.80 -19.22
CA ARG A 214 -0.21 3.11 -19.06
C ARG A 214 -1.15 4.16 -18.46
N ASP A 215 -2.19 3.69 -17.80
CA ASP A 215 -3.21 4.50 -17.14
C ASP A 215 -3.67 3.87 -15.81
N SER A 216 -4.75 4.38 -15.23
CA SER A 216 -5.33 3.89 -13.97
C SER A 216 -6.02 2.52 -14.06
N SER A 217 -6.05 1.86 -15.24
CA SER A 217 -6.70 0.56 -15.40
C SER A 217 -5.86 -0.56 -14.80
N SER A 218 -6.52 -1.64 -14.39
CA SER A 218 -5.86 -2.86 -13.95
C SER A 218 -5.68 -3.84 -15.10
N TRP A 219 -4.55 -4.53 -15.14
CA TRP A 219 -4.33 -5.64 -16.05
C TRP A 219 -5.19 -6.84 -15.67
N GLN A 220 -5.94 -7.36 -16.63
CA GLN A 220 -6.83 -8.50 -16.41
C GLN A 220 -6.51 -9.64 -17.37
N ASN A 221 -6.26 -10.84 -16.81
CA ASN A 221 -6.10 -12.09 -17.54
C ASN A 221 -6.97 -13.18 -16.88
N LYS A 222 -8.04 -13.58 -17.53
CA LYS A 222 -9.00 -14.55 -16.99
C LYS A 222 -8.41 -15.97 -16.78
N GLU A 223 -7.32 -16.28 -17.45
CA GLU A 223 -6.64 -17.58 -17.34
C GLU A 223 -5.62 -17.62 -16.20
N SER A 224 -5.18 -16.44 -15.71
CA SER A 224 -4.23 -16.36 -14.59
C SER A 224 -4.94 -16.33 -13.25
N HIS A 225 -4.49 -17.17 -12.33
CA HIS A 225 -4.92 -17.17 -10.92
C HIS A 225 -3.96 -16.38 -10.02
N PHE A 226 -2.84 -15.89 -10.56
CA PHE A 226 -1.90 -15.07 -9.80
C PHE A 226 -2.32 -13.60 -9.81
N ARG A 227 -2.22 -12.98 -8.63
CA ARG A 227 -2.52 -11.57 -8.38
C ARG A 227 -1.28 -10.85 -7.88
N VAL A 228 -1.21 -9.57 -8.19
CA VAL A 228 -0.15 -8.69 -7.72
C VAL A 228 -0.38 -8.31 -6.26
N ALA A 229 0.69 -8.30 -5.46
CA ALA A 229 0.75 -7.63 -4.17
C ALA A 229 1.98 -6.72 -4.11
N ARG A 230 1.89 -5.63 -3.34
CA ARG A 230 2.85 -4.54 -3.29
C ARG A 230 3.17 -4.14 -1.85
N GLY A 231 4.31 -3.45 -1.64
CA GLY A 231 4.64 -2.76 -0.40
C GLY A 231 5.57 -3.50 0.56
N GLY A 232 5.76 -4.80 0.42
CA GLY A 232 6.49 -5.59 1.41
C GLY A 232 5.69 -5.87 2.67
N SER A 233 6.31 -6.51 3.66
CA SER A 233 5.65 -6.81 4.93
C SER A 233 6.62 -6.66 6.11
N TRP A 234 6.10 -6.82 7.33
CA TRP A 234 6.90 -6.84 8.57
C TRP A 234 8.01 -7.90 8.57
N HIS A 235 7.90 -8.91 7.71
CA HIS A 235 8.83 -10.04 7.61
C HIS A 235 9.92 -9.83 6.54
N GLU A 236 9.66 -8.98 5.56
CA GLU A 236 10.53 -8.81 4.40
C GLU A 236 11.72 -7.90 4.69
N PRO A 237 12.86 -8.11 4.02
CA PRO A 237 13.97 -7.17 4.01
C PRO A 237 13.59 -5.89 3.24
N PRO A 238 14.31 -4.77 3.45
CA PRO A 238 13.94 -3.47 2.88
C PRO A 238 13.90 -3.46 1.34
N GLU A 239 14.65 -4.32 0.66
CA GLU A 239 14.65 -4.44 -0.81
C GLU A 239 13.25 -4.76 -1.36
N LEU A 240 12.46 -5.54 -0.62
CA LEU A 240 11.09 -5.92 -0.99
C LEU A 240 10.05 -4.89 -0.54
N CYS A 241 10.45 -3.88 0.25
CA CYS A 241 9.59 -2.78 0.66
C CYS A 241 9.71 -1.53 -0.24
N ARG A 242 10.49 -1.58 -1.34
CA ARG A 242 10.62 -0.47 -2.30
C ARG A 242 9.30 -0.17 -2.99
N SER A 243 9.11 1.08 -3.42
CA SER A 243 7.92 1.50 -4.19
C SER A 243 7.66 0.64 -5.43
N ALA A 244 8.72 0.18 -6.11
CA ALA A 244 8.61 -0.62 -7.33
C ALA A 244 8.58 -2.14 -7.07
N ALA A 245 8.92 -2.60 -5.86
CA ALA A 245 8.94 -4.03 -5.54
C ALA A 245 7.55 -4.65 -5.67
N ARG A 246 7.50 -5.85 -6.25
CA ARG A 246 6.25 -6.57 -6.52
C ARG A 246 6.41 -8.05 -6.19
N ILE A 247 5.30 -8.68 -5.83
CA ILE A 247 5.22 -10.13 -5.63
C ILE A 247 3.90 -10.66 -6.19
N LYS A 248 3.86 -11.95 -6.48
CA LYS A 248 2.63 -12.66 -6.87
C LYS A 248 2.23 -13.68 -5.83
N PHE A 249 0.95 -13.75 -5.56
CA PHE A 249 0.31 -14.84 -4.82
C PHE A 249 -0.84 -15.41 -5.64
N LEU A 250 -1.27 -16.65 -5.34
CA LEU A 250 -2.54 -17.15 -5.85
C LEU A 250 -3.69 -16.33 -5.26
N GLN A 251 -4.72 -16.07 -6.04
CA GLN A 251 -5.90 -15.31 -5.58
C GLN A 251 -6.64 -15.95 -4.40
N SER A 252 -6.33 -17.20 -4.09
CA SER A 252 -6.85 -17.95 -2.95
C SER A 252 -5.93 -17.95 -1.73
N ASP A 253 -4.68 -17.51 -1.87
CA ASP A 253 -3.73 -17.48 -0.76
C ASP A 253 -4.20 -16.49 0.29
N ALA A 254 -4.05 -16.89 1.55
CA ALA A 254 -4.49 -16.12 2.71
C ALA A 254 -3.39 -16.22 3.79
N ASP A 255 -2.32 -15.46 3.58
CA ASP A 255 -1.13 -15.49 4.42
C ASP A 255 -1.14 -14.36 5.47
N GLU A 256 -0.37 -14.53 6.54
CA GLU A 256 -0.19 -13.55 7.61
C GLU A 256 0.67 -12.34 7.21
N PHE A 257 1.20 -12.35 6.00
CA PHE A 257 2.01 -11.28 5.43
C PHE A 257 1.23 -10.39 4.46
N VAL A 258 -0.04 -10.72 4.17
CA VAL A 258 -0.81 -10.01 3.16
C VAL A 258 -2.15 -9.49 3.69
N GLY A 259 -2.42 -8.24 3.38
CA GLY A 259 -3.66 -7.51 3.63
C GLY A 259 -4.06 -6.70 2.40
N PHE A 260 -4.74 -5.58 2.58
CA PHE A 260 -5.13 -4.71 1.47
C PHE A 260 -5.59 -3.34 1.95
N ARG A 261 -5.59 -2.40 1.02
CA ARG A 261 -6.32 -1.12 1.13
C ARG A 261 -7.35 -0.99 0.02
N VAL A 262 -8.25 -0.02 0.14
CA VAL A 262 -9.32 0.18 -0.84
C VAL A 262 -9.21 1.55 -1.49
N VAL A 263 -9.79 1.65 -2.70
CA VAL A 263 -9.93 2.91 -3.44
C VAL A 263 -11.37 3.09 -3.90
N CYS A 264 -11.76 4.34 -4.13
CA CYS A 264 -12.98 4.71 -4.85
C CYS A 264 -12.74 5.96 -5.70
N ASN A 265 -13.71 6.32 -6.52
CA ASN A 265 -13.62 7.57 -7.28
C ASN A 265 -13.80 8.78 -6.36
N VAL A 266 -13.22 9.91 -6.72
CA VAL A 266 -13.49 11.20 -6.04
C VAL A 266 -14.98 11.52 -6.24
N VAL A 267 -15.67 11.83 -5.15
CA VAL A 267 -17.09 12.18 -5.12
C VAL A 267 -17.30 13.63 -5.53
#